data_7281153a99c6c0efb2e48df41e45730a
#
_entry.id   7281153a99c6c0efb2e48df41e45730a
#
_cell.length_a   1.000
_cell.length_b   1.000
_cell.length_c   1.000
_cell.angle_alpha   90.00
_cell.angle_beta   90.00
_cell.angle_gamma   90.00
#
_symmetry.space_group_name_H-M   'P 1'
#
loop_
_entity.id
_entity.type
_entity.pdbx_description
1 polymer ?
#
loop_
_entity_poly.entity_id
_entity_poly.type
_entity_poly.pdbx_seq_one_letter_code
_entity_poly.pdbx_strand_id
1 'polypeptide(L)'
;IMKTRKVGIIGLGHVGAHVAYSLAIQGIAAELVLVDPKESKLAAEVQDLRDAILYCPHDVKINGGTYADLGDCDAIVNCIGDIDLVASGDRLDELTFTAAQVKGYIHKVMASGFNGFIVNITNPCDVITNILYRESGLPKGHVIGTGTGLDTSRLVSALSLQTGVSPLSISAYMIGEHGASQMAAWSCVNFNGIPLSSLEHEDPKFAFDKPELQKRAIGGGWVTYSGKHCTEYGICSTAARMVRCIFNDEQRIMPASMLLEGEYGEKDVF
;
A
#
# COMPACT_ATOMS: atom_id res chain seq x y z
N ILE A 1 5.02 30.40 -2.65
CA ILE A 1 4.00 29.56 -3.28
C ILE A 1 4.15 28.19 -2.65
N MET A 2 3.12 27.68 -1.97
CA MET A 2 3.15 26.32 -1.46
C MET A 2 3.25 25.36 -2.63
N LYS A 3 4.16 24.37 -2.57
CA LYS A 3 4.28 23.35 -3.59
C LYS A 3 2.99 22.53 -3.64
N THR A 4 2.41 22.37 -4.82
CA THR A 4 1.21 21.57 -5.04
C THR A 4 1.59 20.10 -4.86
N ARG A 5 0.87 19.35 -4.02
CA ARG A 5 1.07 17.91 -3.82
C ARG A 5 0.55 17.16 -5.03
N LYS A 6 1.44 16.66 -5.86
CA LYS A 6 1.12 15.96 -7.10
C LYS A 6 1.47 14.48 -6.99
N VAL A 7 0.51 13.61 -7.31
CA VAL A 7 0.69 12.16 -7.22
C VAL A 7 0.40 11.50 -8.56
N GLY A 8 1.33 10.69 -9.04
CA GLY A 8 1.15 9.82 -10.18
C GLY A 8 0.56 8.47 -9.75
N ILE A 9 -0.36 7.92 -10.54
CA ILE A 9 -0.89 6.56 -10.36
C ILE A 9 -0.60 5.76 -11.62
N ILE A 10 0.14 4.66 -11.48
CA ILE A 10 0.47 3.77 -12.59
C ILE A 10 -0.33 2.47 -12.46
N GLY A 11 -1.17 2.18 -13.46
CA GLY A 11 -2.12 1.06 -13.46
C GLY A 11 -3.46 1.43 -12.82
N LEU A 12 -4.51 1.45 -13.62
CA LEU A 12 -5.87 1.87 -13.22
C LEU A 12 -6.83 0.68 -13.15
N GLY A 13 -6.34 -0.46 -12.70
CA GLY A 13 -7.20 -1.57 -12.29
C GLY A 13 -8.02 -1.20 -11.05
N HIS A 14 -8.71 -2.18 -10.47
CA HIS A 14 -9.52 -1.97 -9.24
C HIS A 14 -8.72 -1.24 -8.15
N VAL A 15 -7.48 -1.64 -7.90
CA VAL A 15 -6.66 -1.04 -6.84
C VAL A 15 -6.27 0.39 -7.18
N GLY A 16 -5.72 0.63 -8.38
CA GLY A 16 -5.23 1.98 -8.75
C GLY A 16 -6.35 3.03 -8.82
N ALA A 17 -7.51 2.67 -9.37
CA ALA A 17 -8.68 3.55 -9.38
C ALA A 17 -9.13 3.92 -7.95
N HIS A 18 -9.19 2.95 -7.04
CA HIS A 18 -9.54 3.20 -5.64
C HIS A 18 -8.47 3.99 -4.89
N VAL A 19 -7.17 3.81 -5.20
CA VAL A 19 -6.10 4.66 -4.65
C VAL A 19 -6.30 6.11 -5.09
N ALA A 20 -6.54 6.34 -6.38
CA ALA A 20 -6.79 7.69 -6.90
C ALA A 20 -7.97 8.36 -6.19
N TYR A 21 -9.09 7.64 -6.08
CA TYR A 21 -10.26 8.12 -5.35
C TYR A 21 -9.97 8.36 -3.87
N SER A 22 -9.25 7.46 -3.21
CA SER A 22 -8.89 7.59 -1.80
C SER A 22 -8.01 8.82 -1.53
N LEU A 23 -7.05 9.11 -2.40
CA LEU A 23 -6.20 10.30 -2.30
C LEU A 23 -7.00 11.58 -2.53
N ALA A 24 -7.94 11.56 -3.48
CA ALA A 24 -8.80 12.70 -3.80
C ALA A 24 -9.77 13.01 -2.65
N ILE A 25 -10.55 12.03 -2.19
CA ILE A 25 -11.57 12.26 -1.15
C ILE A 25 -10.98 12.65 0.20
N GLN A 26 -9.75 12.23 0.50
CA GLN A 26 -9.04 12.61 1.72
C GLN A 26 -8.26 13.94 1.58
N GLY A 27 -8.19 14.54 0.40
CA GLY A 27 -7.43 15.75 0.14
C GLY A 27 -5.91 15.59 0.37
N ILE A 28 -5.39 14.38 0.15
CA ILE A 28 -3.96 14.08 0.33
C ILE A 28 -3.16 14.64 -0.84
N ALA A 29 -3.69 14.50 -2.06
CA ALA A 29 -3.14 15.09 -3.27
C ALA A 29 -3.98 16.30 -3.70
N ALA A 30 -3.33 17.32 -4.25
CA ALA A 30 -3.99 18.44 -4.92
C ALA A 30 -4.09 18.21 -6.44
N GLU A 31 -3.25 17.32 -6.99
CA GLU A 31 -3.26 16.93 -8.40
C GLU A 31 -2.93 15.44 -8.52
N LEU A 32 -3.69 14.75 -9.37
CA LEU A 32 -3.45 13.35 -9.75
C LEU A 32 -3.13 13.27 -11.23
N VAL A 33 -2.08 12.52 -11.58
CA VAL A 33 -1.75 12.12 -12.94
C VAL A 33 -1.93 10.62 -13.06
N LEU A 34 -2.91 10.22 -13.84
CA LEU A 34 -3.30 8.83 -14.03
C LEU A 34 -2.63 8.27 -15.28
N VAL A 35 -2.02 7.10 -15.17
CA VAL A 35 -1.33 6.43 -16.28
C VAL A 35 -1.79 4.99 -16.40
N ASP A 36 -2.30 4.63 -17.57
CA ASP A 36 -2.68 3.26 -17.91
C ASP A 36 -2.40 3.01 -19.40
N PRO A 37 -1.89 1.83 -19.79
CA PRO A 37 -1.62 1.51 -21.20
C PRO A 37 -2.88 1.40 -22.06
N LYS A 38 -4.05 1.16 -21.45
CA LYS A 38 -5.35 1.11 -22.14
C LYS A 38 -5.97 2.51 -22.15
N GLU A 39 -5.86 3.23 -23.27
CA GLU A 39 -6.39 4.59 -23.43
C GLU A 39 -7.86 4.74 -23.03
N SER A 40 -8.70 3.76 -23.42
CA SER A 40 -10.13 3.77 -23.07
C SER A 40 -10.36 3.65 -21.57
N LYS A 41 -9.55 2.85 -20.87
CA LYS A 41 -9.60 2.72 -19.41
C LYS A 41 -9.15 4.01 -18.75
N LEU A 42 -8.04 4.57 -19.19
CA LEU A 42 -7.52 5.86 -18.71
C LEU A 42 -8.58 6.95 -18.84
N ALA A 43 -9.17 7.10 -20.03
CA ALA A 43 -10.20 8.11 -20.28
C ALA A 43 -11.43 7.94 -19.38
N ALA A 44 -11.88 6.70 -19.17
CA ALA A 44 -13.02 6.38 -18.32
C ALA A 44 -12.75 6.73 -16.84
N GLU A 45 -11.60 6.34 -16.29
CA GLU A 45 -11.25 6.63 -14.90
C GLU A 45 -11.04 8.13 -14.65
N VAL A 46 -10.42 8.83 -15.60
CA VAL A 46 -10.27 10.29 -15.52
C VAL A 46 -11.63 10.98 -15.50
N GLN A 47 -12.56 10.55 -16.36
CA GLN A 47 -13.90 11.13 -16.43
C GLN A 47 -14.67 10.89 -15.13
N ASP A 48 -14.74 9.66 -14.67
CA ASP A 48 -15.49 9.27 -13.47
C ASP A 48 -14.96 9.97 -12.20
N LEU A 49 -13.64 10.06 -12.07
CA LEU A 49 -13.03 10.80 -10.96
C LEU A 49 -13.32 12.31 -11.03
N ARG A 50 -13.30 12.92 -12.22
CA ARG A 50 -13.68 14.33 -12.40
C ARG A 50 -15.13 14.58 -12.00
N ASP A 51 -16.02 13.69 -12.37
CA ASP A 51 -17.44 13.79 -12.00
C ASP A 51 -17.63 13.68 -10.49
N ALA A 52 -16.83 12.83 -9.80
CA ALA A 52 -16.86 12.67 -8.36
C ALA A 52 -16.40 13.91 -7.58
N ILE A 53 -15.41 14.67 -8.10
CA ILE A 53 -14.78 15.80 -7.40
C ILE A 53 -15.81 16.87 -6.99
N LEU A 54 -16.86 17.09 -7.76
CA LEU A 54 -17.92 18.06 -7.41
C LEU A 54 -18.52 17.80 -6.01
N TYR A 55 -18.58 16.52 -5.60
CA TYR A 55 -19.17 16.10 -4.33
C TYR A 55 -18.14 15.68 -3.29
N CYS A 56 -16.85 15.78 -3.61
CA CYS A 56 -15.77 15.54 -2.66
C CYS A 56 -15.50 16.79 -1.79
N PRO A 57 -14.99 16.61 -0.56
CA PRO A 57 -14.69 17.74 0.33
C PRO A 57 -13.47 18.57 -0.12
N HIS A 58 -12.75 18.12 -1.13
CA HIS A 58 -11.51 18.74 -1.63
C HIS A 58 -11.54 18.88 -3.15
N ASP A 59 -11.06 20.03 -3.63
CA ASP A 59 -10.84 20.24 -5.05
C ASP A 59 -9.50 19.62 -5.46
N VAL A 60 -9.54 18.63 -6.34
CA VAL A 60 -8.36 17.90 -6.80
C VAL A 60 -8.36 17.88 -8.33
N LYS A 61 -7.25 18.29 -8.93
CA LYS A 61 -7.08 18.19 -10.39
C LYS A 61 -6.84 16.75 -10.81
N ILE A 62 -7.63 16.25 -11.75
CA ILE A 62 -7.50 14.90 -12.28
C ILE A 62 -7.08 14.98 -13.75
N ASN A 63 -5.91 14.45 -14.07
CA ASN A 63 -5.35 14.43 -15.42
C ASN A 63 -4.98 13.00 -15.83
N GLY A 64 -5.31 12.65 -17.07
CA GLY A 64 -4.68 11.52 -17.74
C GLY A 64 -3.33 11.95 -18.29
N GLY A 65 -2.37 11.02 -18.27
CA GLY A 65 -1.01 11.29 -18.76
C GLY A 65 -0.30 10.05 -19.22
N THR A 66 0.97 10.23 -19.52
CA THR A 66 1.93 9.19 -19.88
C THR A 66 3.03 9.12 -18.81
N TYR A 67 3.96 8.20 -18.93
CA TYR A 67 5.12 8.15 -18.04
C TYR A 67 5.98 9.42 -18.07
N ALA A 68 5.97 10.16 -19.17
CA ALA A 68 6.69 11.44 -19.31
C ALA A 68 6.08 12.56 -18.45
N ASP A 69 4.80 12.48 -18.14
CA ASP A 69 4.07 13.49 -17.36
C ASP A 69 4.22 13.30 -15.85
N LEU A 70 4.99 12.28 -15.42
CA LEU A 70 5.23 11.95 -14.01
C LEU A 70 6.46 12.66 -13.43
N GLY A 71 7.24 13.37 -14.24
CA GLY A 71 8.53 13.95 -13.85
C GLY A 71 8.48 14.94 -12.68
N ASP A 72 7.40 15.68 -12.55
CA ASP A 72 7.19 16.68 -11.49
C ASP A 72 6.28 16.18 -10.34
N CYS A 73 5.90 14.90 -10.35
CA CYS A 73 5.17 14.30 -9.25
C CYS A 73 6.04 14.22 -7.98
N ASP A 74 5.42 14.44 -6.82
CA ASP A 74 6.06 14.29 -5.52
C ASP A 74 6.09 12.83 -5.07
N ALA A 75 5.08 12.06 -5.48
CA ALA A 75 5.01 10.62 -5.27
C ALA A 75 4.35 9.92 -6.46
N ILE A 76 4.70 8.67 -6.66
CA ILE A 76 4.05 7.76 -7.60
C ILE A 76 3.56 6.54 -6.82
N VAL A 77 2.32 6.10 -7.07
CA VAL A 77 1.81 4.81 -6.56
C VAL A 77 1.79 3.82 -7.71
N ASN A 78 2.54 2.74 -7.58
CA ASN A 78 2.57 1.65 -8.54
C ASN A 78 1.50 0.60 -8.18
N CYS A 79 0.53 0.44 -9.07
CA CYS A 79 -0.64 -0.42 -8.90
C CYS A 79 -0.81 -1.41 -10.06
N ILE A 80 0.29 -1.73 -10.76
CA ILE A 80 0.24 -2.67 -11.89
C ILE A 80 -0.08 -4.07 -11.35
N GLY A 81 -0.98 -4.77 -12.01
CA GLY A 81 -1.34 -6.14 -11.69
C GLY A 81 -2.30 -6.70 -12.72
N ASP A 82 -2.42 -8.00 -12.73
CA ASP A 82 -3.42 -8.72 -13.49
C ASP A 82 -4.12 -9.72 -12.57
N ILE A 83 -5.39 -9.46 -12.29
CA ILE A 83 -6.17 -10.27 -11.35
C ILE A 83 -6.41 -11.69 -11.86
N ASP A 84 -6.42 -11.87 -13.18
CA ASP A 84 -6.65 -13.18 -13.79
C ASP A 84 -5.46 -14.13 -13.53
N LEU A 85 -4.25 -13.59 -13.38
CA LEU A 85 -3.06 -14.36 -13.02
C LEU A 85 -3.09 -14.84 -11.57
N VAL A 86 -3.73 -14.09 -10.67
CA VAL A 86 -3.91 -14.52 -9.27
C VAL A 86 -4.83 -15.74 -9.19
N ALA A 87 -5.79 -15.85 -10.08
CA ALA A 87 -6.74 -16.97 -10.13
C ALA A 87 -6.06 -18.29 -10.53
N SER A 88 -4.92 -18.27 -11.25
CA SER A 88 -4.14 -19.46 -11.59
C SER A 88 -3.51 -20.13 -10.36
N GLY A 89 -3.33 -19.40 -9.27
CA GLY A 89 -2.69 -19.85 -8.03
C GLY A 89 -1.17 -19.96 -8.12
N ASP A 90 -0.56 -19.63 -9.26
CA ASP A 90 0.90 -19.61 -9.44
C ASP A 90 1.45 -18.19 -9.23
N ARG A 91 2.17 -18.00 -8.11
CA ARG A 91 2.84 -16.75 -7.77
C ARG A 91 3.98 -16.40 -8.74
N LEU A 92 4.54 -17.38 -9.47
CA LEU A 92 5.59 -17.15 -10.45
C LEU A 92 5.04 -16.50 -11.73
N ASP A 93 3.81 -16.86 -12.13
CA ASP A 93 3.15 -16.23 -13.27
C ASP A 93 2.89 -14.75 -13.01
N GLU A 94 2.37 -14.40 -11.82
CA GLU A 94 2.17 -13.02 -11.39
C GLU A 94 3.51 -12.26 -11.37
N LEU A 95 4.56 -12.83 -10.78
CA LEU A 95 5.88 -12.23 -10.73
C LEU A 95 6.46 -11.97 -12.13
N THR A 96 6.38 -12.95 -13.02
CA THR A 96 6.91 -12.83 -14.38
C THR A 96 6.26 -11.66 -15.11
N PHE A 97 4.94 -11.55 -15.03
CA PHE A 97 4.19 -10.46 -15.64
C PHE A 97 4.54 -9.11 -15.02
N THR A 98 4.41 -8.97 -13.70
CA THR A 98 4.58 -7.68 -13.02
C THR A 98 6.01 -7.16 -13.09
N ALA A 99 7.02 -8.04 -13.00
CA ALA A 99 8.42 -7.68 -13.16
C ALA A 99 8.72 -7.18 -14.59
N ALA A 100 8.18 -7.84 -15.61
CA ALA A 100 8.33 -7.41 -17.00
C ALA A 100 7.69 -6.04 -17.23
N GLN A 101 6.48 -5.82 -16.71
CA GLN A 101 5.80 -4.53 -16.81
C GLN A 101 6.60 -3.40 -16.14
N VAL A 102 7.05 -3.60 -14.90
CA VAL A 102 7.83 -2.60 -14.15
C VAL A 102 9.12 -2.25 -14.91
N LYS A 103 9.89 -3.24 -15.35
CA LYS A 103 11.12 -3.01 -16.14
C LYS A 103 10.84 -2.30 -17.46
N GLY A 104 9.67 -2.52 -18.05
CA GLY A 104 9.26 -1.90 -19.31
C GLY A 104 8.96 -0.40 -19.20
N TYR A 105 8.61 0.11 -18.03
CA TYR A 105 8.24 1.52 -17.88
C TYR A 105 9.14 2.34 -16.96
N ILE A 106 9.80 1.75 -15.96
CA ILE A 106 10.48 2.52 -14.91
C ILE A 106 11.54 3.47 -15.47
N HIS A 107 12.28 3.05 -16.48
CA HIS A 107 13.26 3.91 -17.15
C HIS A 107 12.62 5.12 -17.86
N LYS A 108 11.38 4.98 -18.35
CA LYS A 108 10.63 6.10 -18.94
C LYS A 108 10.22 7.11 -17.87
N VAL A 109 9.82 6.62 -16.69
CA VAL A 109 9.53 7.47 -15.54
C VAL A 109 10.80 8.22 -15.11
N MET A 110 11.92 7.52 -14.97
CA MET A 110 13.18 8.17 -14.57
C MET A 110 13.68 9.18 -15.62
N ALA A 111 13.52 8.88 -16.92
CA ALA A 111 13.85 9.79 -18.00
C ALA A 111 13.02 11.08 -18.00
N SER A 112 11.84 11.11 -17.37
CA SER A 112 11.03 12.32 -17.19
C SER A 112 11.59 13.31 -16.15
N GLY A 113 12.64 12.91 -15.42
CA GLY A 113 13.23 13.72 -14.35
C GLY A 113 12.61 13.47 -12.97
N PHE A 114 11.80 12.41 -12.81
CA PHE A 114 11.20 12.05 -11.52
C PHE A 114 12.29 11.81 -10.45
N ASN A 115 12.10 12.42 -9.28
CA ASN A 115 12.99 12.29 -8.13
C ASN A 115 12.23 12.22 -6.79
N GLY A 116 10.93 11.94 -6.83
CA GLY A 116 10.06 11.84 -5.67
C GLY A 116 10.09 10.47 -4.99
N PHE A 117 8.97 10.06 -4.44
CA PHE A 117 8.79 8.79 -3.75
C PHE A 117 7.96 7.81 -4.59
N ILE A 118 8.31 6.53 -4.56
CA ILE A 118 7.49 5.46 -5.15
C ILE A 118 6.89 4.63 -4.02
N VAL A 119 5.57 4.51 -4.00
CA VAL A 119 4.84 3.58 -3.14
C VAL A 119 4.36 2.41 -4.00
N ASN A 120 4.85 1.23 -3.71
CA ASN A 120 4.51 0.01 -4.46
C ASN A 120 3.43 -0.80 -3.76
N ILE A 121 2.39 -1.17 -4.52
CA ILE A 121 1.32 -2.09 -4.10
C ILE A 121 1.42 -3.42 -4.85
N THR A 122 2.03 -3.38 -6.03
CA THR A 122 2.10 -4.51 -6.97
C THR A 122 2.75 -5.73 -6.34
N ASN A 123 2.12 -6.89 -6.50
CA ASN A 123 2.64 -8.16 -6.03
C ASN A 123 3.60 -8.84 -7.04
N PRO A 124 4.49 -9.70 -6.52
CA PRO A 124 4.88 -9.89 -5.10
C PRO A 124 5.54 -8.64 -4.53
N CYS A 125 4.95 -8.08 -3.47
CA CYS A 125 5.24 -6.72 -3.01
C CYS A 125 6.74 -6.47 -2.78
N ASP A 126 7.40 -7.32 -2.02
CA ASP A 126 8.80 -7.13 -1.64
C ASP A 126 9.73 -7.26 -2.86
N VAL A 127 9.47 -8.23 -3.73
CA VAL A 127 10.27 -8.44 -4.96
C VAL A 127 10.11 -7.29 -5.94
N ILE A 128 8.89 -6.81 -6.15
CA ILE A 128 8.63 -5.69 -7.08
C ILE A 128 9.17 -4.38 -6.51
N THR A 129 9.10 -4.18 -5.20
CA THR A 129 9.72 -3.02 -4.54
C THR A 129 11.24 -3.03 -4.73
N ASN A 130 11.88 -4.19 -4.60
CA ASN A 130 13.31 -4.35 -4.87
C ASN A 130 13.64 -4.03 -6.34
N ILE A 131 12.86 -4.53 -7.30
CA ILE A 131 13.05 -4.22 -8.74
C ILE A 131 12.93 -2.71 -8.97
N LEU A 132 11.87 -2.08 -8.47
CA LEU A 132 11.67 -0.63 -8.59
C LEU A 132 12.85 0.16 -7.99
N TYR A 133 13.35 -0.23 -6.82
CA TYR A 133 14.48 0.41 -6.19
C TYR A 133 15.74 0.31 -7.06
N ARG A 134 16.08 -0.89 -7.53
CA ARG A 134 17.30 -1.12 -8.32
C ARG A 134 17.26 -0.45 -9.70
N GLU A 135 16.12 -0.50 -10.36
CA GLU A 135 15.97 0.04 -11.72
C GLU A 135 15.76 1.56 -11.73
N SER A 136 15.20 2.15 -10.67
CA SER A 136 15.00 3.60 -10.59
C SER A 136 16.27 4.36 -10.23
N GLY A 137 17.18 3.76 -9.47
CA GLY A 137 18.34 4.46 -8.93
C GLY A 137 18.01 5.54 -7.90
N LEU A 138 16.78 5.56 -7.38
CA LEU A 138 16.35 6.49 -6.33
C LEU A 138 17.07 6.19 -5.00
N PRO A 139 17.23 7.19 -4.11
CA PRO A 139 17.83 6.97 -2.80
C PRO A 139 17.06 5.96 -1.95
N LYS A 140 17.76 5.31 -0.99
CA LYS A 140 17.11 4.50 0.05
C LYS A 140 15.99 5.30 0.73
N GLY A 141 14.85 4.65 0.94
CA GLY A 141 13.66 5.28 1.53
C GLY A 141 12.77 6.03 0.54
N HIS A 142 13.21 6.25 -0.70
CA HIS A 142 12.35 6.81 -1.75
C HIS A 142 11.51 5.76 -2.48
N VAL A 143 11.85 4.48 -2.35
CA VAL A 143 11.04 3.37 -2.89
C VAL A 143 10.59 2.50 -1.73
N ILE A 144 9.29 2.44 -1.51
CA ILE A 144 8.64 1.82 -0.36
C ILE A 144 7.51 0.94 -0.86
N GLY A 145 7.49 -0.32 -0.46
CA GLY A 145 6.33 -1.20 -0.67
C GLY A 145 5.35 -1.10 0.49
N THR A 146 4.08 -1.35 0.23
CA THR A 146 3.05 -1.40 1.29
C THR A 146 3.29 -2.54 2.27
N GLY A 147 4.07 -3.56 1.88
CA GLY A 147 4.48 -4.66 2.73
C GLY A 147 3.30 -5.28 3.48
N THR A 148 3.47 -5.49 4.76
CA THR A 148 2.45 -6.02 5.67
C THR A 148 1.51 -4.96 6.25
N GLY A 149 1.40 -3.78 5.63
CA GLY A 149 0.52 -2.71 6.11
C GLY A 149 -0.97 -3.09 6.12
N LEU A 150 -1.44 -3.74 5.04
CA LEU A 150 -2.81 -4.27 4.99
C LEU A 150 -3.00 -5.43 5.98
N ASP A 151 -2.02 -6.31 6.12
CA ASP A 151 -2.08 -7.45 7.05
C ASP A 151 -2.13 -6.96 8.50
N THR A 152 -1.42 -5.88 8.78
CA THR A 152 -1.50 -5.17 10.07
C THR A 152 -2.92 -4.64 10.33
N SER A 153 -3.59 -4.07 9.34
CA SER A 153 -4.97 -3.62 9.52
C SER A 153 -5.93 -4.78 9.80
N ARG A 154 -5.69 -5.95 9.21
CA ARG A 154 -6.44 -7.19 9.50
C ARG A 154 -6.20 -7.69 10.93
N LEU A 155 -4.95 -7.65 11.40
CA LEU A 155 -4.62 -7.99 12.78
C LEU A 155 -5.31 -7.05 13.77
N VAL A 156 -5.22 -5.73 13.53
CA VAL A 156 -5.89 -4.72 14.36
C VAL A 156 -7.40 -4.92 14.37
N SER A 157 -8.01 -5.21 13.22
CA SER A 157 -9.43 -5.52 13.13
C SER A 157 -9.81 -6.77 13.93
N ALA A 158 -9.01 -7.83 13.83
CA ALA A 158 -9.23 -9.08 14.58
C ALA A 158 -9.11 -8.84 16.09
N LEU A 159 -8.10 -8.07 16.54
CA LEU A 159 -7.92 -7.67 17.93
C LEU A 159 -9.10 -6.82 18.44
N SER A 160 -9.56 -5.86 17.63
CA SER A 160 -10.71 -5.03 17.95
C SER A 160 -11.99 -5.86 18.15
N LEU A 161 -12.26 -6.77 17.23
CA LEU A 161 -13.42 -7.68 17.33
C LEU A 161 -13.32 -8.61 18.55
N GLN A 162 -12.11 -9.05 18.90
CA GLN A 162 -11.87 -9.93 20.05
C GLN A 162 -12.06 -9.20 21.39
N THR A 163 -11.61 -7.95 21.47
CA THR A 163 -11.51 -7.22 22.75
C THR A 163 -12.57 -6.14 22.95
N GLY A 164 -13.28 -5.76 21.87
CA GLY A 164 -14.20 -4.61 21.87
C GLY A 164 -13.50 -3.23 21.93
N VAL A 165 -12.16 -3.20 21.84
CA VAL A 165 -11.40 -1.94 21.85
C VAL A 165 -11.40 -1.33 20.45
N SER A 166 -11.55 0.00 20.36
CA SER A 166 -11.49 0.71 19.07
C SER A 166 -10.19 0.42 18.32
N PRO A 167 -10.23 0.15 17.01
CA PRO A 167 -9.02 -0.04 16.20
C PRO A 167 -8.03 1.12 16.30
N LEU A 168 -8.52 2.33 16.52
CA LEU A 168 -7.69 3.54 16.67
C LEU A 168 -6.89 3.56 17.97
N SER A 169 -7.25 2.72 18.91
CA SER A 169 -6.62 2.59 20.23
C SER A 169 -5.74 1.35 20.37
N ILE A 170 -5.53 0.63 19.25
CA ILE A 170 -4.71 -0.58 19.21
C ILE A 170 -3.45 -0.30 18.39
N SER A 171 -2.29 -0.54 18.97
CA SER A 171 -1.02 -0.60 18.24
C SER A 171 -0.63 -2.06 18.10
N ALA A 172 -0.52 -2.53 16.87
CA ALA A 172 -0.09 -3.88 16.52
C ALA A 172 0.52 -3.86 15.13
N TYR A 173 1.42 -4.77 14.83
CA TYR A 173 2.11 -4.86 13.55
C TYR A 173 2.24 -6.31 13.10
N MET A 174 1.92 -6.56 11.83
CA MET A 174 2.41 -7.72 11.10
C MET A 174 3.75 -7.36 10.49
N ILE A 175 4.70 -8.28 10.53
CA ILE A 175 6.07 -8.11 10.03
C ILE A 175 6.50 -9.32 9.19
N GLY A 176 7.63 -9.20 8.50
CA GLY A 176 8.12 -10.21 7.56
C GLY A 176 7.58 -9.99 6.16
N GLU A 177 7.66 -11.00 5.31
CA GLU A 177 7.19 -10.99 3.93
C GLU A 177 5.68 -10.74 3.86
N HIS A 178 5.23 -9.94 2.89
CA HIS A 178 3.81 -9.89 2.54
C HIS A 178 3.39 -11.19 1.83
N GLY A 179 3.08 -12.22 2.63
CA GLY A 179 2.77 -13.55 2.12
C GLY A 179 2.45 -14.53 3.26
N ALA A 180 2.77 -15.82 3.04
CA ALA A 180 2.47 -16.88 3.99
C ALA A 180 3.35 -16.86 5.25
N SER A 181 4.55 -16.26 5.17
CA SER A 181 5.54 -16.23 6.25
C SER A 181 5.41 -15.03 7.19
N GLN A 182 4.44 -14.13 6.94
CA GLN A 182 4.19 -12.99 7.82
C GLN A 182 3.84 -13.42 9.25
N MET A 183 4.20 -12.60 10.21
CA MET A 183 3.95 -12.88 11.64
C MET A 183 3.56 -11.62 12.40
N ALA A 184 2.77 -11.82 13.49
CA ALA A 184 2.43 -10.72 14.37
C ALA A 184 3.57 -10.43 15.36
N ALA A 185 3.98 -9.18 15.48
CA ALA A 185 4.93 -8.73 16.49
C ALA A 185 4.24 -8.59 17.86
N TRP A 186 3.93 -9.71 18.50
CA TRP A 186 3.14 -9.75 19.74
C TRP A 186 3.72 -8.92 20.87
N SER A 187 5.05 -8.78 20.95
CA SER A 187 5.73 -7.96 21.95
C SER A 187 5.45 -6.45 21.80
N CYS A 188 5.01 -6.02 20.61
CA CYS A 188 4.68 -4.63 20.30
C CYS A 188 3.19 -4.32 20.44
N VAL A 189 2.35 -5.36 20.70
CA VAL A 189 0.90 -5.16 20.82
C VAL A 189 0.56 -4.44 22.10
N ASN A 190 -0.15 -3.32 21.95
CA ASN A 190 -0.67 -2.58 23.08
C ASN A 190 -2.07 -1.99 22.79
N PHE A 191 -2.81 -1.71 23.86
CA PHE A 191 -4.14 -1.12 23.84
C PHE A 191 -4.11 0.18 24.66
N ASN A 192 -4.31 1.31 24.02
CA ASN A 192 -4.19 2.64 24.65
C ASN A 192 -2.84 2.85 25.38
N GLY A 193 -1.74 2.29 24.82
CA GLY A 193 -0.41 2.38 25.41
C GLY A 193 -0.11 1.34 26.50
N ILE A 194 -1.08 0.53 26.93
CA ILE A 194 -0.87 -0.58 27.90
C ILE A 194 -0.47 -1.84 27.13
N PRO A 195 0.69 -2.43 27.40
CA PRO A 195 1.14 -3.64 26.73
C PRO A 195 0.16 -4.81 26.93
N LEU A 196 -0.04 -5.61 25.87
CA LEU A 196 -0.86 -6.82 25.93
C LEU A 196 -0.39 -7.76 27.06
N SER A 197 0.91 -7.90 27.25
CA SER A 197 1.50 -8.73 28.32
C SER A 197 1.06 -8.36 29.73
N SER A 198 0.68 -7.12 29.97
CA SER A 198 0.09 -6.70 31.24
C SER A 198 -1.40 -7.01 31.30
N LEU A 199 -2.13 -6.70 30.23
CA LEU A 199 -3.58 -6.83 30.16
C LEU A 199 -4.06 -8.29 30.20
N GLU A 200 -3.32 -9.22 29.60
CA GLU A 200 -3.69 -10.64 29.55
C GLU A 200 -3.75 -11.31 30.92
N HIS A 201 -3.15 -10.72 31.95
CA HIS A 201 -3.22 -11.17 33.34
C HIS A 201 -4.31 -10.49 34.14
N GLU A 202 -4.80 -9.34 33.67
CA GLU A 202 -5.76 -8.50 34.44
C GLU A 202 -7.21 -8.70 33.98
N ASP A 203 -7.42 -8.92 32.66
CA ASP A 203 -8.76 -8.99 32.07
C ASP A 203 -8.85 -10.15 31.04
N PRO A 204 -9.74 -11.15 31.29
CA PRO A 204 -9.87 -12.32 30.41
C PRO A 204 -10.12 -12.04 28.94
N LYS A 205 -10.66 -10.87 28.57
CA LYS A 205 -10.89 -10.51 27.16
C LYS A 205 -9.59 -10.33 26.37
N PHE A 206 -8.45 -10.12 27.07
CA PHE A 206 -7.11 -10.01 26.46
C PHE A 206 -6.33 -11.34 26.52
N ALA A 207 -6.82 -12.34 27.24
CA ALA A 207 -6.23 -13.68 27.33
C ALA A 207 -6.76 -14.57 26.19
N PHE A 208 -6.45 -14.23 24.95
CA PHE A 208 -6.89 -14.96 23.74
C PHE A 208 -5.77 -15.81 23.15
N ASP A 209 -6.16 -16.76 22.29
CA ASP A 209 -5.22 -17.59 21.51
C ASP A 209 -4.55 -16.74 20.41
N LYS A 210 -3.29 -16.33 20.65
CA LYS A 210 -2.49 -15.52 19.74
C LYS A 210 -2.27 -16.18 18.36
N PRO A 211 -1.88 -17.47 18.28
CA PRO A 211 -1.77 -18.21 17.03
C PRO A 211 -3.06 -18.22 16.20
N GLU A 212 -4.20 -18.49 16.82
CA GLU A 212 -5.48 -18.52 16.11
C GLU A 212 -5.89 -17.14 15.61
N LEU A 213 -5.64 -16.10 16.40
CA LEU A 213 -5.94 -14.72 16.00
C LEU A 213 -5.04 -14.24 14.85
N GLN A 214 -3.76 -14.61 14.87
CA GLN A 214 -2.84 -14.37 13.75
C GLN A 214 -3.30 -15.10 12.49
N LYS A 215 -3.68 -16.38 12.60
CA LYS A 215 -4.23 -17.16 11.48
C LYS A 215 -5.48 -16.52 10.89
N ARG A 216 -6.37 -15.99 11.72
CA ARG A 216 -7.54 -15.23 11.28
C ARG A 216 -7.17 -13.97 10.50
N ALA A 217 -6.17 -13.22 10.98
CA ALA A 217 -5.67 -12.02 10.29
C ALA A 217 -5.10 -12.36 8.91
N ILE A 218 -4.25 -13.39 8.82
CA ILE A 218 -3.68 -13.89 7.56
C ILE A 218 -4.80 -14.36 6.62
N GLY A 219 -5.76 -15.14 7.14
CA GLY A 219 -6.90 -15.64 6.36
C GLY A 219 -7.85 -14.58 5.84
N GLY A 220 -7.83 -13.36 6.39
CA GLY A 220 -8.70 -12.26 5.99
C GLY A 220 -8.60 -11.86 4.51
N GLY A 221 -7.44 -12.11 3.89
CA GLY A 221 -7.24 -11.92 2.45
C GLY A 221 -8.12 -12.84 1.62
N TRP A 222 -8.19 -14.11 1.99
CA TRP A 222 -9.00 -15.11 1.30
C TRP A 222 -10.49 -14.89 1.49
N VAL A 223 -10.92 -14.41 2.67
CA VAL A 223 -12.33 -14.02 2.90
C VAL A 223 -12.74 -12.93 1.91
N THR A 224 -11.90 -11.92 1.72
CA THR A 224 -12.17 -10.84 0.77
C THR A 224 -12.14 -11.35 -0.67
N TYR A 225 -11.11 -12.13 -1.04
CA TYR A 225 -10.94 -12.63 -2.41
C TYR A 225 -12.07 -13.57 -2.82
N SER A 226 -12.48 -14.51 -1.96
CA SER A 226 -13.56 -15.46 -2.27
C SER A 226 -14.91 -14.78 -2.49
N GLY A 227 -15.15 -13.63 -1.85
CA GLY A 227 -16.42 -12.92 -1.96
C GLY A 227 -16.50 -11.87 -3.07
N LYS A 228 -15.38 -11.22 -3.41
CA LYS A 228 -15.37 -10.12 -4.37
C LYS A 228 -14.23 -10.16 -5.39
N HIS A 229 -13.44 -11.22 -5.40
CA HIS A 229 -12.34 -11.52 -6.32
C HIS A 229 -11.16 -10.54 -6.31
N CYS A 230 -11.19 -9.49 -5.50
CA CYS A 230 -10.07 -8.58 -5.33
C CYS A 230 -10.11 -7.92 -3.96
N THR A 231 -8.93 -7.56 -3.44
CA THR A 231 -8.80 -6.67 -2.28
C THR A 231 -8.62 -5.24 -2.80
N GLU A 232 -9.43 -4.32 -2.35
CA GLU A 232 -9.43 -2.94 -2.83
C GLU A 232 -9.28 -1.95 -1.68
N TYR A 233 -10.33 -1.80 -0.86
CA TYR A 233 -10.43 -0.71 0.13
C TYR A 233 -9.31 -0.68 1.16
N GLY A 234 -8.96 -1.83 1.70
CA GLY A 234 -7.91 -1.92 2.73
C GLY A 234 -6.54 -1.54 2.19
N ILE A 235 -6.17 -2.07 1.01
CA ILE A 235 -4.87 -1.77 0.41
C ILE A 235 -4.78 -0.33 -0.10
N CYS A 236 -5.87 0.21 -0.66
CA CYS A 236 -5.92 1.60 -1.10
C CYS A 236 -5.79 2.57 0.07
N SER A 237 -6.45 2.25 1.20
CA SER A 237 -6.33 3.03 2.43
C SER A 237 -4.92 2.97 3.01
N THR A 238 -4.25 1.81 2.92
CA THR A 238 -2.84 1.65 3.35
C THR A 238 -1.92 2.53 2.52
N ALA A 239 -2.02 2.47 1.19
CA ALA A 239 -1.20 3.29 0.30
C ALA A 239 -1.47 4.79 0.47
N ALA A 240 -2.73 5.20 0.52
CA ALA A 240 -3.09 6.60 0.76
C ALA A 240 -2.53 7.10 2.11
N ARG A 241 -2.55 6.24 3.14
CA ARG A 241 -1.95 6.55 4.44
C ARG A 241 -0.44 6.72 4.35
N MET A 242 0.27 5.88 3.58
CA MET A 242 1.71 6.02 3.35
C MET A 242 2.04 7.32 2.62
N VAL A 243 1.33 7.63 1.53
CA VAL A 243 1.52 8.90 0.81
C VAL A 243 1.30 10.10 1.73
N ARG A 244 0.27 10.06 2.56
CA ARG A 244 0.00 11.11 3.55
C ARG A 244 1.13 11.23 4.57
N CYS A 245 1.66 10.13 5.09
CA CYS A 245 2.79 10.14 6.02
C CYS A 245 4.03 10.78 5.39
N ILE A 246 4.32 10.44 4.12
CA ILE A 246 5.43 11.06 3.36
C ILE A 246 5.22 12.57 3.22
N PHE A 247 4.04 12.99 2.77
CA PHE A 247 3.77 14.40 2.50
C PHE A 247 3.73 15.29 3.73
N ASN A 248 3.39 14.73 4.88
CA ASN A 248 3.29 15.46 6.13
C ASN A 248 4.53 15.29 7.03
N ASP A 249 5.50 14.46 6.61
CA ASP A 249 6.62 14.04 7.46
C ASP A 249 6.14 13.60 8.86
N GLU A 250 5.15 12.69 8.89
CA GLU A 250 4.42 12.40 10.14
C GLU A 250 5.25 11.67 11.19
N GLN A 251 6.49 11.26 10.91
CA GLN A 251 7.37 10.51 11.80
C GLN A 251 6.68 9.28 12.42
N ARG A 252 5.82 8.64 11.64
CA ARG A 252 4.96 7.54 12.09
C ARG A 252 5.59 6.19 11.78
N ILE A 253 5.53 5.29 12.75
CA ILE A 253 5.89 3.89 12.55
C ILE A 253 4.78 3.19 11.76
N MET A 254 5.15 2.57 10.64
CA MET A 254 4.27 1.76 9.81
C MET A 254 5.05 0.55 9.25
N PRO A 255 4.43 -0.62 9.08
CA PRO A 255 5.05 -1.67 8.31
C PRO A 255 5.25 -1.22 6.86
N ALA A 256 6.39 -1.50 6.31
CA ALA A 256 6.74 -1.16 4.94
C ALA A 256 7.79 -2.15 4.40
N SER A 257 7.70 -2.46 3.12
CA SER A 257 8.77 -3.15 2.40
C SER A 257 9.80 -2.15 1.95
N MET A 258 11.05 -2.31 2.40
CA MET A 258 12.16 -1.43 2.01
C MET A 258 13.49 -2.14 2.22
N LEU A 259 14.54 -1.64 1.55
CA LEU A 259 15.88 -2.21 1.67
C LEU A 259 16.39 -2.19 3.11
N LEU A 260 16.79 -3.36 3.61
CA LEU A 260 17.46 -3.51 4.89
C LEU A 260 19.00 -3.40 4.70
N GLU A 261 19.66 -2.64 5.57
CA GLU A 261 21.10 -2.40 5.56
C GLU A 261 21.75 -2.68 6.93
N GLY A 262 21.16 -3.57 7.70
CA GLY A 262 21.59 -3.96 9.02
C GLY A 262 20.45 -4.02 10.04
N GLU A 263 19.28 -3.48 9.68
CA GLU A 263 18.09 -3.60 10.49
C GLU A 263 17.72 -5.08 10.64
N TYR A 264 17.35 -5.51 11.84
CA TYR A 264 17.06 -6.91 12.22
C TYR A 264 18.24 -7.89 12.00
N GLY A 265 19.46 -7.39 11.77
CA GLY A 265 20.64 -8.19 11.43
C GLY A 265 20.69 -8.61 9.95
N GLU A 266 19.76 -8.15 9.14
CA GLU A 266 19.64 -8.47 7.71
C GLU A 266 20.22 -7.36 6.83
N LYS A 267 20.73 -7.75 5.66
CA LYS A 267 21.31 -6.82 4.71
C LYS A 267 21.02 -7.23 3.27
N ASP A 268 20.83 -6.21 2.41
CA ASP A 268 20.55 -6.37 0.98
C ASP A 268 19.26 -7.17 0.66
N VAL A 269 18.29 -7.18 1.58
CA VAL A 269 16.95 -7.78 1.44
C VAL A 269 15.85 -6.73 1.61
N PHE A 270 14.67 -7.05 1.07
CA PHE A 270 13.46 -6.24 1.16
C PHE A 270 12.40 -6.96 1.97
#